data_7445a01efc0f345b78c9557fa5288ac6
#
_entry.id   7445a01efc0f345b78c9557fa5288ac6
#
_cell.length_a   1.000
_cell.length_b   1.000
_cell.length_c   1.000
_cell.angle_alpha   90.00
_cell.angle_beta   90.00
_cell.angle_gamma   90.00
#
_symmetry.space_group_name_H-M   'P 1'
#
loop_
_entity.id
_entity.type
_entity.pdbx_description
1 polymer ?
#
loop_
_entity_poly.entity_id
_entity_poly.type
_entity_poly.pdbx_seq_one_letter_code
_entity_poly.pdbx_strand_id
1 'polypeptide(L)'
;MPDAVVNGVRIAYDVHGEGDPLVLCCGLGEPAAAWGVSILPLLVDAGYQVVTFDNRGMAPSDAPPAPYTVQDHAADAAALIEHLGIGPCRVAGHSLGSWICELLAADRPDLVRAAALIAGCNPSTEWEKVSAIHGRDLAALDVTLPRTQEVMELLQYLPRAAIQDDEQVAMYVSLFADEEPWTNPGRLGQWAAAVTWTHDDTKPQRWARISVPVLIVAFEHDIDSPPDHARIAAAAIPGAAYVEIAGCTHLGPFEQPGQVADALTDFFARH
;
A
#
# COMPACT_ATOMS: atom_id res chain seq x y z
N MET A 1 11.52 2.96 -17.82
CA MET A 1 10.55 2.10 -17.14
C MET A 1 9.92 1.18 -18.17
N PRO A 2 10.07 -0.13 -18.07
CA PRO A 2 9.34 -1.07 -18.92
C PRO A 2 7.84 -1.02 -18.57
N ASP A 3 7.02 -1.58 -19.47
CA ASP A 3 5.59 -1.75 -19.23
C ASP A 3 5.09 -3.12 -19.74
N ALA A 4 3.94 -3.53 -19.22
CA ALA A 4 3.22 -4.72 -19.66
C ALA A 4 1.73 -4.41 -19.81
N VAL A 5 1.09 -4.94 -20.84
CA VAL A 5 -0.37 -4.90 -20.95
C VAL A 5 -0.92 -6.15 -20.27
N VAL A 6 -1.44 -5.97 -19.07
CA VAL A 6 -1.98 -7.04 -18.23
C VAL A 6 -3.40 -6.67 -17.81
N ASN A 7 -4.29 -7.65 -17.73
CA ASN A 7 -5.71 -7.42 -17.38
C ASN A 7 -6.37 -6.28 -18.20
N GLY A 8 -5.90 -6.06 -19.44
CA GLY A 8 -6.39 -5.00 -20.33
C GLY A 8 -5.91 -3.58 -20.00
N VAL A 9 -4.94 -3.44 -19.11
CA VAL A 9 -4.36 -2.16 -18.67
C VAL A 9 -2.86 -2.20 -18.88
N ARG A 10 -2.25 -1.12 -19.39
CA ARG A 10 -0.80 -0.97 -19.45
C ARG A 10 -0.29 -0.57 -18.07
N ILE A 11 0.48 -1.44 -17.45
CA ILE A 11 1.10 -1.25 -16.15
C ILE A 11 2.59 -1.01 -16.35
N ALA A 12 3.06 0.13 -15.87
CA ALA A 12 4.49 0.47 -15.82
C ALA A 12 5.11 -0.15 -14.57
N TYR A 13 6.29 -0.75 -14.71
CA TYR A 13 6.98 -1.41 -13.61
C TYR A 13 8.50 -1.24 -13.74
N ASP A 14 9.23 -1.48 -12.66
CA ASP A 14 10.69 -1.61 -12.67
C ASP A 14 11.11 -2.85 -11.89
N VAL A 15 12.30 -3.37 -12.25
CA VAL A 15 12.93 -4.51 -11.56
C VAL A 15 14.29 -4.06 -11.02
N HIS A 16 14.49 -4.23 -9.74
CA HIS A 16 15.67 -3.76 -9.01
C HIS A 16 16.38 -4.93 -8.35
N GLY A 17 17.71 -4.98 -8.46
CA GLY A 17 18.52 -6.04 -7.85
C GLY A 17 18.36 -7.41 -8.52
N GLU A 18 18.90 -8.42 -7.84
CA GLU A 18 18.87 -9.82 -8.25
C GLU A 18 18.56 -10.68 -7.00
N GLY A 19 18.01 -11.87 -7.17
CA GLY A 19 17.72 -12.81 -6.08
C GLY A 19 16.27 -13.27 -6.04
N ASP A 20 15.78 -13.58 -4.84
CA ASP A 20 14.41 -14.03 -4.65
C ASP A 20 13.40 -12.91 -4.96
N PRO A 21 12.35 -13.18 -5.75
CA PRO A 21 11.43 -12.14 -6.19
C PRO A 21 10.54 -11.65 -5.04
N LEU A 22 10.44 -10.32 -4.94
CA LEU A 22 9.57 -9.58 -4.03
C LEU A 22 8.84 -8.48 -4.79
N VAL A 23 7.52 -8.47 -4.77
CA VAL A 23 6.70 -7.43 -5.40
C VAL A 23 6.24 -6.43 -4.35
N LEU A 24 6.46 -5.13 -4.60
CA LEU A 24 5.98 -4.04 -3.75
C LEU A 24 4.74 -3.39 -4.36
N CYS A 25 3.65 -3.36 -3.60
CA CYS A 25 2.38 -2.74 -3.98
C CYS A 25 2.21 -1.39 -3.27
N CYS A 26 2.04 -0.32 -4.05
CA CYS A 26 1.92 1.05 -3.56
C CYS A 26 0.58 1.35 -2.89
N GLY A 27 0.57 2.35 -2.03
CA GLY A 27 -0.61 2.96 -1.44
C GLY A 27 -1.49 3.70 -2.46
N LEU A 28 -2.58 4.26 -1.98
CA LEU A 28 -3.51 5.07 -2.76
C LEU A 28 -2.83 6.39 -3.14
N GLY A 29 -2.78 6.70 -4.44
CA GLY A 29 -2.10 7.89 -4.95
C GLY A 29 -0.57 7.85 -4.87
N GLU A 30 0.01 6.77 -4.41
CA GLU A 30 1.46 6.64 -4.23
C GLU A 30 2.12 6.13 -5.53
N PRO A 31 3.09 6.87 -6.10
CA PRO A 31 3.85 6.40 -7.25
C PRO A 31 4.89 5.36 -6.84
N ALA A 32 5.18 4.40 -7.73
CA ALA A 32 6.18 3.36 -7.47
C ALA A 32 7.59 3.93 -7.16
N ALA A 33 7.90 5.11 -7.68
CA ALA A 33 9.16 5.80 -7.40
C ALA A 33 9.36 6.15 -5.91
N ALA A 34 8.28 6.29 -5.14
CA ALA A 34 8.34 6.59 -3.70
C ALA A 34 9.08 5.50 -2.90
N TRP A 35 9.03 4.24 -3.35
CA TRP A 35 9.82 3.17 -2.73
C TRP A 35 11.33 3.40 -2.78
N GLY A 36 11.81 4.17 -3.78
CA GLY A 36 13.23 4.48 -3.97
C GLY A 36 13.85 5.31 -2.85
N VAL A 37 13.07 6.12 -2.15
CA VAL A 37 13.48 6.93 -0.99
C VAL A 37 13.05 6.30 0.34
N SER A 38 12.59 5.06 0.32
CA SER A 38 12.03 4.32 1.45
C SER A 38 12.75 2.96 1.59
N ILE A 39 12.00 1.87 1.59
CA ILE A 39 12.51 0.52 1.89
C ILE A 39 13.17 -0.19 0.70
N LEU A 40 12.95 0.23 -0.55
CA LEU A 40 13.46 -0.46 -1.74
C LEU A 40 14.98 -0.69 -1.72
N PRO A 41 15.84 0.33 -1.46
CA PRO A 41 17.30 0.10 -1.45
C PRO A 41 17.71 -0.95 -0.40
N LEU A 42 17.07 -0.93 0.77
CA LEU A 42 17.36 -1.85 1.87
C LEU A 42 16.97 -3.30 1.52
N LEU A 43 15.88 -3.49 0.80
CA LEU A 43 15.44 -4.82 0.35
C LEU A 43 16.34 -5.37 -0.77
N VAL A 44 16.82 -4.51 -1.67
CA VAL A 44 17.80 -4.87 -2.71
C VAL A 44 19.13 -5.26 -2.05
N ASP A 45 19.61 -4.49 -1.07
CA ASP A 45 20.84 -4.78 -0.32
C ASP A 45 20.71 -6.09 0.49
N ALA A 46 19.49 -6.45 0.91
CA ALA A 46 19.20 -7.73 1.56
C ALA A 46 19.13 -8.93 0.59
N GLY A 47 19.34 -8.71 -0.73
CA GLY A 47 19.43 -9.76 -1.74
C GLY A 47 18.11 -10.17 -2.36
N TYR A 48 17.09 -9.30 -2.35
CA TYR A 48 15.85 -9.50 -3.09
C TYR A 48 15.91 -8.90 -4.49
N GLN A 49 15.30 -9.58 -5.45
CA GLN A 49 14.90 -8.96 -6.71
C GLN A 49 13.54 -8.29 -6.49
N VAL A 50 13.55 -6.96 -6.40
CA VAL A 50 12.34 -6.18 -6.06
C VAL A 50 11.67 -5.67 -7.33
N VAL A 51 10.40 -6.01 -7.51
CA VAL A 51 9.53 -5.46 -8.56
C VAL A 51 8.65 -4.38 -7.95
N THR A 52 8.72 -3.18 -8.50
CA THR A 52 7.82 -2.07 -8.19
C THR A 52 6.96 -1.74 -9.40
N PHE A 53 5.74 -1.29 -9.21
CA PHE A 53 4.85 -0.91 -10.31
C PHE A 53 3.88 0.19 -9.87
N ASP A 54 3.50 1.02 -10.84
CA ASP A 54 2.46 2.02 -10.63
C ASP A 54 1.08 1.38 -10.78
N ASN A 55 0.25 1.51 -9.77
CA ASN A 55 -1.12 1.01 -9.81
C ASN A 55 -1.91 1.64 -10.98
N ARG A 56 -2.93 0.93 -11.52
CA ARG A 56 -3.88 1.56 -12.44
C ARG A 56 -4.36 2.90 -11.87
N GLY A 57 -4.45 3.90 -12.73
CA GLY A 57 -4.83 5.25 -12.32
C GLY A 57 -3.68 6.12 -11.83
N MET A 58 -2.46 5.58 -11.71
CA MET A 58 -1.23 6.32 -11.39
C MET A 58 -0.31 6.33 -12.62
N ALA A 59 0.08 7.52 -13.09
CA ALA A 59 1.04 7.63 -14.19
C ALA A 59 2.43 7.11 -13.76
N PRO A 60 3.18 6.46 -14.69
CA PRO A 60 2.90 6.30 -16.11
C PRO A 60 2.03 5.09 -16.48
N SER A 61 1.48 4.33 -15.54
CA SER A 61 0.46 3.32 -15.85
C SER A 61 -0.82 3.96 -16.42
N ASP A 62 -1.62 3.18 -17.15
CA ASP A 62 -2.87 3.67 -17.69
C ASP A 62 -3.88 4.00 -16.59
N ALA A 63 -4.73 4.99 -16.88
CA ALA A 63 -5.87 5.36 -16.06
C ALA A 63 -7.18 5.05 -16.81
N PRO A 64 -7.70 3.82 -16.75
CA PRO A 64 -8.99 3.48 -17.33
C PRO A 64 -10.13 4.35 -16.75
N PRO A 65 -11.30 4.40 -17.40
CA PRO A 65 -12.47 5.08 -16.81
C PRO A 65 -12.81 4.51 -15.42
N ALA A 66 -13.10 5.40 -14.46
CA ALA A 66 -13.58 5.01 -13.14
C ALA A 66 -15.02 4.41 -13.23
N PRO A 67 -15.50 3.64 -12.24
CA PRO A 67 -14.82 3.32 -10.98
C PRO A 67 -13.86 2.13 -11.06
N TYR A 68 -12.92 2.03 -10.12
CA TYR A 68 -12.11 0.84 -9.89
C TYR A 68 -12.55 0.12 -8.60
N THR A 69 -12.10 -1.11 -8.45
CA THR A 69 -12.21 -1.90 -7.21
C THR A 69 -10.82 -2.36 -6.77
N VAL A 70 -10.65 -2.75 -5.51
CA VAL A 70 -9.38 -3.35 -5.04
C VAL A 70 -9.12 -4.68 -5.74
N GLN A 71 -10.18 -5.40 -6.13
CA GLN A 71 -10.10 -6.62 -6.94
C GLN A 71 -9.48 -6.35 -8.32
N ASP A 72 -9.77 -5.20 -8.94
CA ASP A 72 -9.12 -4.81 -10.20
C ASP A 72 -7.62 -4.59 -10.02
N HIS A 73 -7.21 -3.91 -8.94
CA HIS A 73 -5.80 -3.72 -8.61
C HIS A 73 -5.09 -5.04 -8.31
N ALA A 74 -5.73 -5.93 -7.57
CA ALA A 74 -5.18 -7.25 -7.27
C ALA A 74 -5.07 -8.13 -8.53
N ALA A 75 -6.02 -8.02 -9.46
CA ALA A 75 -5.96 -8.71 -10.75
C ALA A 75 -4.81 -8.19 -11.63
N ASP A 76 -4.53 -6.89 -11.61
CA ASP A 76 -3.38 -6.32 -12.32
C ASP A 76 -2.06 -6.84 -11.74
N ALA A 77 -1.92 -6.82 -10.42
CA ALA A 77 -0.73 -7.32 -9.73
C ALA A 77 -0.52 -8.82 -10.00
N ALA A 78 -1.57 -9.63 -9.93
CA ALA A 78 -1.52 -11.05 -10.27
C ALA A 78 -1.06 -11.28 -11.71
N ALA A 79 -1.66 -10.56 -12.66
CA ALA A 79 -1.32 -10.68 -14.07
C ALA A 79 0.11 -10.17 -14.38
N LEU A 80 0.60 -9.18 -13.63
CA LEU A 80 2.00 -8.74 -13.74
C LEU A 80 2.97 -9.82 -13.23
N ILE A 81 2.67 -10.45 -12.09
CA ILE A 81 3.47 -11.57 -11.55
C ILE A 81 3.52 -12.72 -12.55
N GLU A 82 2.38 -13.06 -13.18
CA GLU A 82 2.29 -14.10 -14.23
C GLU A 82 3.08 -13.70 -15.49
N HIS A 83 2.94 -12.44 -15.94
CA HIS A 83 3.67 -11.92 -17.11
C HIS A 83 5.19 -12.00 -16.94
N LEU A 84 5.67 -11.69 -15.73
CA LEU A 84 7.09 -11.75 -15.40
C LEU A 84 7.59 -13.18 -15.12
N GLY A 85 6.68 -14.13 -14.90
CA GLY A 85 7.02 -15.53 -14.61
C GLY A 85 7.74 -15.71 -13.27
N ILE A 86 7.51 -14.82 -12.29
CA ILE A 86 8.21 -14.80 -11.00
C ILE A 86 7.44 -15.45 -9.83
N GLY A 87 6.22 -15.92 -10.08
CA GLY A 87 5.44 -16.62 -9.06
C GLY A 87 5.87 -18.07 -8.83
N PRO A 88 5.66 -18.64 -7.59
CA PRO A 88 5.21 -17.92 -6.41
C PRO A 88 6.31 -17.02 -5.81
N CYS A 89 5.98 -15.76 -5.59
CA CYS A 89 6.89 -14.75 -5.08
C CYS A 89 6.43 -14.22 -3.70
N ARG A 90 7.26 -13.43 -3.05
CA ARG A 90 6.86 -12.64 -1.89
C ARG A 90 6.16 -11.37 -2.36
N VAL A 91 5.16 -10.91 -1.60
CA VAL A 91 4.47 -9.65 -1.85
C VAL A 91 4.47 -8.80 -0.58
N ALA A 92 4.69 -7.51 -0.71
CA ALA A 92 4.54 -6.56 0.39
C ALA A 92 3.80 -5.33 -0.12
N GLY A 93 2.88 -4.78 0.67
CA GLY A 93 2.09 -3.65 0.24
C GLY A 93 1.76 -2.72 1.39
N HIS A 94 1.79 -1.42 1.10
CA HIS A 94 1.46 -0.36 2.03
C HIS A 94 0.05 0.18 1.75
N SER A 95 -0.77 0.38 2.78
CA SER A 95 -2.09 1.00 2.67
C SER A 95 -2.99 0.27 1.64
N LEU A 96 -3.39 0.89 0.53
CA LEU A 96 -4.06 0.22 -0.59
C LEU A 96 -3.27 -1.00 -1.08
N GLY A 97 -1.94 -0.92 -1.11
CA GLY A 97 -1.08 -2.04 -1.47
C GLY A 97 -1.21 -3.22 -0.50
N SER A 98 -1.47 -2.97 0.77
CA SER A 98 -1.80 -4.02 1.76
C SER A 98 -3.11 -4.74 1.38
N TRP A 99 -4.13 -4.02 0.93
CA TRP A 99 -5.39 -4.61 0.47
C TRP A 99 -5.20 -5.49 -0.78
N ILE A 100 -4.33 -5.03 -1.70
CA ILE A 100 -3.93 -5.82 -2.89
C ILE A 100 -3.26 -7.12 -2.45
N CYS A 101 -2.28 -7.05 -1.55
CA CYS A 101 -1.56 -8.21 -1.03
C CYS A 101 -2.48 -9.15 -0.23
N GLU A 102 -3.46 -8.61 0.51
CA GLU A 102 -4.48 -9.42 1.21
C GLU A 102 -5.30 -10.26 0.23
N LEU A 103 -5.77 -9.64 -0.87
CA LEU A 103 -6.50 -10.35 -1.92
C LEU A 103 -5.63 -11.39 -2.63
N LEU A 104 -4.38 -11.04 -2.97
CA LEU A 104 -3.44 -12.00 -3.57
C LEU A 104 -3.21 -13.21 -2.65
N ALA A 105 -2.97 -12.98 -1.36
CA ALA A 105 -2.76 -14.05 -0.39
C ALA A 105 -4.00 -14.96 -0.20
N ALA A 106 -5.21 -14.37 -0.30
CA ALA A 106 -6.46 -15.11 -0.13
C ALA A 106 -6.92 -15.84 -1.38
N ASP A 107 -6.79 -15.22 -2.56
CA ASP A 107 -7.42 -15.65 -3.80
C ASP A 107 -6.43 -16.25 -4.81
N ARG A 108 -5.12 -15.95 -4.65
CA ARG A 108 -4.04 -16.43 -5.54
C ARG A 108 -2.84 -17.01 -4.74
N PRO A 109 -3.10 -17.97 -3.82
CA PRO A 109 -2.00 -18.63 -3.08
C PRO A 109 -1.02 -19.40 -3.98
N ASP A 110 -1.38 -19.65 -5.24
CA ASP A 110 -0.51 -20.19 -6.28
C ASP A 110 0.59 -19.20 -6.73
N LEU A 111 0.38 -17.91 -6.58
CA LEU A 111 1.32 -16.84 -6.95
C LEU A 111 2.07 -16.26 -5.75
N VAL A 112 1.60 -16.50 -4.53
CA VAL A 112 2.13 -15.88 -3.30
C VAL A 112 2.80 -16.91 -2.41
N ARG A 113 4.11 -16.73 -2.17
CA ARG A 113 4.89 -17.53 -1.23
C ARG A 113 4.70 -17.05 0.22
N ALA A 114 4.70 -15.75 0.42
CA ALA A 114 4.43 -15.07 1.70
C ALA A 114 4.01 -13.62 1.45
N ALA A 115 3.20 -13.06 2.33
CA ALA A 115 2.70 -11.69 2.20
C ALA A 115 3.02 -10.84 3.43
N ALA A 116 3.40 -9.57 3.22
CA ALA A 116 3.50 -8.56 4.26
C ALA A 116 2.46 -7.45 4.02
N LEU A 117 1.59 -7.27 4.99
CA LEU A 117 0.47 -6.34 4.96
C LEU A 117 0.80 -5.15 5.85
N ILE A 118 1.19 -4.02 5.23
CA ILE A 118 1.73 -2.86 5.94
C ILE A 118 0.64 -1.79 6.02
N ALA A 119 0.24 -1.41 7.24
CA ALA A 119 -0.69 -0.31 7.51
C ALA A 119 -2.01 -0.37 6.69
N GLY A 120 -2.66 -1.54 6.63
CA GLY A 120 -3.91 -1.65 5.85
C GLY A 120 -4.75 -2.90 6.13
N CYS A 121 -4.22 -3.87 6.88
CA CYS A 121 -4.96 -5.08 7.21
C CYS A 121 -5.69 -4.91 8.56
N ASN A 122 -6.92 -4.41 8.49
CA ASN A 122 -7.75 -4.12 9.67
C ASN A 122 -9.25 -4.17 9.34
N PRO A 123 -10.13 -4.34 10.35
CA PRO A 123 -11.55 -4.10 10.19
C PRO A 123 -11.79 -2.64 9.79
N SER A 124 -12.74 -2.41 8.91
CA SER A 124 -13.05 -1.04 8.48
C SER A 124 -13.61 -0.21 9.63
N THR A 125 -13.07 1.00 9.78
CA THR A 125 -13.52 1.98 10.76
C THR A 125 -14.50 2.98 10.15
N GLU A 126 -15.28 3.66 10.97
CA GLU A 126 -16.12 4.77 10.49
C GLU A 126 -15.25 5.93 9.95
N TRP A 127 -14.05 6.12 10.52
CA TRP A 127 -13.07 7.09 10.02
C TRP A 127 -12.68 6.79 8.57
N GLU A 128 -12.25 5.54 8.28
CA GLU A 128 -11.86 5.14 6.93
C GLU A 128 -13.01 5.30 5.92
N LYS A 129 -14.24 4.94 6.32
CA LYS A 129 -15.42 5.09 5.47
C LYS A 129 -15.67 6.56 5.10
N VAL A 130 -15.66 7.45 6.11
CA VAL A 130 -15.85 8.89 5.89
C VAL A 130 -14.73 9.49 5.06
N SER A 131 -13.47 9.14 5.35
CA SER A 131 -12.30 9.59 4.63
C SER A 131 -12.33 9.15 3.16
N ALA A 132 -12.66 7.88 2.89
CA ALA A 132 -12.78 7.35 1.53
C ALA A 132 -13.91 8.05 0.73
N ILE A 133 -15.07 8.28 1.36
CA ILE A 133 -16.18 9.01 0.75
C ILE A 133 -15.75 10.45 0.43
N HIS A 134 -15.08 11.13 1.36
CA HIS A 134 -14.59 12.50 1.16
C HIS A 134 -13.62 12.59 -0.02
N GLY A 135 -12.62 11.69 -0.08
CA GLY A 135 -11.65 11.66 -1.18
C GLY A 135 -12.32 11.41 -2.54
N ARG A 136 -13.27 10.46 -2.59
CA ARG A 136 -14.07 10.20 -3.81
C ARG A 136 -14.89 11.43 -4.24
N ASP A 137 -15.53 12.09 -3.31
CA ASP A 137 -16.39 13.24 -3.61
C ASP A 137 -15.58 14.43 -4.13
N LEU A 138 -14.39 14.70 -3.56
CA LEU A 138 -13.44 15.68 -4.08
C LEU A 138 -12.96 15.31 -5.50
N ALA A 139 -12.63 14.04 -5.72
CA ALA A 139 -12.22 13.56 -7.03
C ALA A 139 -13.37 13.67 -8.06
N ALA A 140 -14.60 13.39 -7.66
CA ALA A 140 -15.77 13.51 -8.53
C ALA A 140 -16.07 14.96 -8.95
N LEU A 141 -15.75 15.92 -8.11
CA LEU A 141 -15.84 17.35 -8.42
C LEU A 141 -14.69 17.84 -9.31
N ASP A 142 -13.67 17.03 -9.52
CA ASP A 142 -12.41 17.37 -10.22
C ASP A 142 -11.74 18.64 -9.67
N VAL A 143 -11.82 18.81 -8.35
CA VAL A 143 -11.25 19.96 -7.65
C VAL A 143 -9.96 19.52 -6.97
N THR A 144 -8.92 20.32 -7.14
CA THR A 144 -7.69 20.24 -6.35
C THR A 144 -7.64 21.42 -5.39
N LEU A 145 -7.44 21.14 -4.12
CA LEU A 145 -7.31 22.15 -3.06
C LEU A 145 -5.96 21.94 -2.35
N PRO A 146 -4.81 22.31 -2.98
CA PRO A 146 -3.49 21.91 -2.51
C PRO A 146 -3.24 22.27 -1.04
N ARG A 147 -3.61 23.47 -0.61
CA ARG A 147 -3.43 23.89 0.79
C ARG A 147 -4.35 23.14 1.76
N THR A 148 -5.56 22.80 1.35
CA THR A 148 -6.48 22.00 2.17
C THR A 148 -5.96 20.58 2.29
N GLN A 149 -5.49 20.01 1.20
CA GLN A 149 -4.88 18.68 1.15
C GLN A 149 -3.66 18.64 2.06
N GLU A 150 -2.72 19.56 1.91
CA GLU A 150 -1.51 19.69 2.73
C GLU A 150 -1.85 19.76 4.24
N VAL A 151 -2.84 20.56 4.64
CA VAL A 151 -3.26 20.64 6.04
C VAL A 151 -3.90 19.32 6.52
N MET A 152 -4.70 18.67 5.69
CA MET A 152 -5.31 17.39 6.05
C MET A 152 -4.26 16.30 6.20
N GLU A 153 -3.29 16.24 5.31
CA GLU A 153 -2.18 15.28 5.34
C GLU A 153 -1.28 15.51 6.56
N LEU A 154 -0.96 16.76 6.89
CA LEU A 154 -0.21 17.09 8.11
C LEU A 154 -0.94 16.60 9.37
N LEU A 155 -2.27 16.77 9.43
CA LEU A 155 -3.07 16.31 10.55
C LEU A 155 -3.21 14.78 10.61
N GLN A 156 -3.17 14.12 9.48
CA GLN A 156 -3.33 12.68 9.34
C GLN A 156 -2.02 11.93 9.58
N TYR A 157 -0.91 12.46 9.05
CA TYR A 157 0.36 11.74 8.97
C TYR A 157 1.45 12.26 9.92
N LEU A 158 1.25 13.38 10.60
CA LEU A 158 2.18 13.82 11.63
C LEU A 158 1.63 13.58 13.03
N PRO A 159 2.42 12.98 13.94
CA PRO A 159 2.05 12.92 15.34
C PRO A 159 1.82 14.33 15.91
N ARG A 160 0.90 14.45 16.85
CA ARG A 160 0.55 15.76 17.44
C ARG A 160 1.76 16.55 17.96
N ALA A 161 2.77 15.87 18.47
CA ALA A 161 4.02 16.51 18.91
C ALA A 161 4.82 17.07 17.71
N ALA A 162 4.87 16.37 16.60
CA ALA A 162 5.59 16.76 15.39
C ALA A 162 4.95 17.97 14.68
N ILE A 163 3.62 18.12 14.75
CA ILE A 163 2.92 19.32 14.22
C ILE A 163 3.35 20.61 14.92
N GLN A 164 3.91 20.53 16.14
CA GLN A 164 4.44 21.68 16.87
C GLN A 164 5.93 21.93 16.60
N ASP A 165 6.55 21.12 15.75
CA ASP A 165 7.95 21.23 15.37
C ASP A 165 8.05 21.76 13.94
N ASP A 166 8.51 23.01 13.81
CA ASP A 166 8.59 23.72 12.53
C ASP A 166 9.52 23.02 11.53
N GLU A 167 10.58 22.33 11.98
CA GLU A 167 11.50 21.61 11.09
C GLU A 167 10.84 20.34 10.54
N GLN A 168 10.12 19.60 11.35
CA GLN A 168 9.38 18.41 10.91
C GLN A 168 8.25 18.77 9.94
N VAL A 169 7.49 19.81 10.23
CA VAL A 169 6.45 20.31 9.31
C VAL A 169 7.05 20.78 7.99
N ALA A 170 8.14 21.55 8.02
CA ALA A 170 8.80 22.00 6.79
C ALA A 170 9.38 20.85 5.97
N MET A 171 9.97 19.84 6.62
CA MET A 171 10.46 18.64 5.96
C MET A 171 9.32 17.90 5.28
N TYR A 172 8.21 17.66 5.98
CA TYR A 172 7.04 16.99 5.43
C TYR A 172 6.49 17.72 4.20
N VAL A 173 6.26 19.02 4.31
CA VAL A 173 5.78 19.83 3.19
C VAL A 173 6.72 19.75 1.99
N SER A 174 8.05 19.71 2.22
CA SER A 174 9.03 19.63 1.14
C SER A 174 9.05 18.27 0.42
N LEU A 175 8.69 17.18 1.11
CA LEU A 175 8.64 15.84 0.49
C LEU A 175 7.59 15.75 -0.60
N PHE A 176 6.49 16.48 -0.47
CA PHE A 176 5.35 16.44 -1.38
C PHE A 176 5.20 17.68 -2.27
N ALA A 177 6.10 18.68 -2.12
CA ALA A 177 5.99 19.98 -2.81
C ALA A 177 6.11 19.89 -4.34
N ASP A 178 6.86 18.92 -4.84
CA ASP A 178 7.19 18.76 -6.26
C ASP A 178 6.47 17.56 -6.91
N GLU A 179 5.49 16.97 -6.23
CA GLU A 179 4.73 15.85 -6.81
C GLU A 179 3.85 16.32 -7.97
N GLU A 180 3.92 15.55 -9.08
CA GLU A 180 3.01 15.75 -10.20
C GLU A 180 1.56 15.52 -9.75
N PRO A 181 0.62 16.38 -10.15
CA PRO A 181 -0.76 16.27 -9.70
C PRO A 181 -1.38 14.94 -10.09
N TRP A 182 -1.86 14.20 -9.09
CA TRP A 182 -2.65 13.01 -9.33
C TRP A 182 -4.06 13.40 -9.83
N THR A 183 -4.32 13.13 -11.11
CA THR A 183 -5.48 13.63 -11.82
C THR A 183 -6.53 12.54 -12.12
N ASN A 184 -7.71 12.96 -12.55
CA ASN A 184 -8.74 12.06 -13.05
C ASN A 184 -8.38 11.51 -14.46
N PRO A 185 -8.87 10.28 -14.83
CA PRO A 185 -9.84 9.47 -14.04
C PRO A 185 -9.20 8.62 -12.94
N GLY A 186 -7.87 8.58 -12.84
CA GLY A 186 -7.14 7.74 -11.91
C GLY A 186 -7.49 8.00 -10.45
N ARG A 187 -7.48 9.27 -10.05
CA ARG A 187 -7.83 9.70 -8.69
C ARG A 187 -9.23 9.24 -8.29
N LEU A 188 -10.23 9.50 -9.13
CA LEU A 188 -11.59 9.06 -8.88
C LEU A 188 -11.70 7.53 -8.80
N GLY A 189 -10.99 6.82 -9.69
CA GLY A 189 -11.00 5.36 -9.73
C GLY A 189 -10.46 4.73 -8.44
N GLN A 190 -9.30 5.17 -7.98
CA GLN A 190 -8.70 4.62 -6.76
C GLN A 190 -9.50 4.97 -5.50
N TRP A 191 -10.03 6.20 -5.38
CA TRP A 191 -10.92 6.55 -4.27
C TRP A 191 -12.24 5.76 -4.29
N ALA A 192 -12.78 5.44 -5.47
CA ALA A 192 -13.92 4.55 -5.57
C ALA A 192 -13.61 3.13 -5.07
N ALA A 193 -12.40 2.63 -5.36
CA ALA A 193 -11.93 1.35 -4.82
C ALA A 193 -11.84 1.39 -3.28
N ALA A 194 -11.32 2.48 -2.70
CA ALA A 194 -11.27 2.65 -1.25
C ALA A 194 -12.67 2.67 -0.62
N VAL A 195 -13.64 3.35 -1.23
CA VAL A 195 -15.02 3.36 -0.72
C VAL A 195 -15.61 1.94 -0.70
N THR A 196 -15.45 1.15 -1.76
CA THR A 196 -15.97 -0.22 -1.78
C THR A 196 -15.27 -1.11 -0.76
N TRP A 197 -13.97 -0.97 -0.58
CA TRP A 197 -13.18 -1.74 0.38
C TRP A 197 -13.54 -1.43 1.84
N THR A 198 -13.70 -0.16 2.17
CA THR A 198 -14.04 0.25 3.54
C THR A 198 -15.47 -0.11 3.94
N HIS A 199 -16.32 -0.48 2.98
CA HIS A 199 -17.67 -0.99 3.23
C HIS A 199 -17.78 -2.52 3.07
N ASP A 200 -16.66 -3.22 2.89
CA ASP A 200 -16.64 -4.69 2.76
C ASP A 200 -16.68 -5.37 4.13
N ASP A 201 -17.83 -5.89 4.50
CA ASP A 201 -18.05 -6.65 5.74
C ASP A 201 -17.57 -8.12 5.65
N THR A 202 -17.05 -8.55 4.48
CA THR A 202 -16.59 -9.94 4.27
C THR A 202 -15.11 -10.16 4.58
N LYS A 203 -14.38 -9.13 5.03
CA LYS A 203 -12.96 -9.22 5.39
C LYS A 203 -12.65 -10.37 6.38
N PRO A 204 -13.41 -10.58 7.48
CA PRO A 204 -13.10 -11.68 8.41
C PRO A 204 -13.18 -13.06 7.76
N GLN A 205 -14.13 -13.28 6.85
CA GLN A 205 -14.26 -14.54 6.11
C GLN A 205 -13.09 -14.74 5.13
N ARG A 206 -12.60 -13.65 4.53
CA ARG A 206 -11.42 -13.67 3.67
C ARG A 206 -10.17 -13.99 4.47
N TRP A 207 -9.94 -13.33 5.61
CA TRP A 207 -8.80 -13.60 6.49
C TRP A 207 -8.72 -15.04 6.95
N ALA A 208 -9.84 -15.64 7.34
CA ALA A 208 -9.89 -17.04 7.81
C ALA A 208 -9.48 -18.06 6.75
N ARG A 209 -9.49 -17.73 5.47
CA ARG A 209 -9.10 -18.62 4.37
C ARG A 209 -7.70 -18.38 3.81
N ILE A 210 -6.98 -17.38 4.29
CA ILE A 210 -5.58 -17.15 3.91
C ILE A 210 -4.76 -18.33 4.42
N SER A 211 -4.01 -18.98 3.52
CA SER A 211 -3.23 -20.18 3.81
C SER A 211 -1.73 -19.97 3.67
N VAL A 212 -1.30 -18.85 3.09
CA VAL A 212 0.12 -18.48 2.97
C VAL A 212 0.58 -17.77 4.24
N PRO A 213 1.90 -17.80 4.56
CA PRO A 213 2.44 -17.02 5.67
C PRO A 213 2.17 -15.52 5.51
N VAL A 214 1.69 -14.88 6.57
CA VAL A 214 1.38 -13.44 6.57
C VAL A 214 2.10 -12.74 7.72
N LEU A 215 2.70 -11.58 7.42
CA LEU A 215 3.14 -10.58 8.40
C LEU A 215 2.20 -9.38 8.33
N ILE A 216 1.71 -8.94 9.47
CA ILE A 216 1.03 -7.64 9.60
C ILE A 216 1.99 -6.67 10.28
N VAL A 217 2.24 -5.53 9.62
CA VAL A 217 3.04 -4.43 10.15
C VAL A 217 2.12 -3.26 10.45
N ALA A 218 2.08 -2.84 11.71
CA ALA A 218 1.31 -1.70 12.19
C ALA A 218 2.22 -0.60 12.74
N PHE A 219 1.72 0.62 12.81
CA PHE A 219 2.45 1.79 13.29
C PHE A 219 1.74 2.43 14.48
N GLU A 220 2.50 2.79 15.52
CA GLU A 220 1.97 3.22 16.81
C GLU A 220 0.97 4.38 16.72
N HIS A 221 1.22 5.32 15.82
CA HIS A 221 0.43 6.56 15.69
C HIS A 221 -0.44 6.59 14.43
N ASP A 222 -0.62 5.45 13.77
CA ASP A 222 -1.44 5.35 12.56
C ASP A 222 -2.94 5.51 12.92
N ILE A 223 -3.57 6.55 12.39
CA ILE A 223 -5.00 6.79 12.57
C ILE A 223 -5.87 6.13 11.51
N ASP A 224 -5.29 5.76 10.36
CA ASP A 224 -6.00 5.09 9.27
C ASP A 224 -6.07 3.57 9.50
N SER A 225 -4.96 2.98 9.95
CA SER A 225 -4.86 1.57 10.28
C SER A 225 -4.35 1.37 11.71
N PRO A 226 -5.16 1.72 12.74
CA PRO A 226 -4.72 1.71 14.12
C PRO A 226 -4.21 0.33 14.58
N PRO A 227 -3.14 0.27 15.40
CA PRO A 227 -2.55 -0.99 15.87
C PRO A 227 -3.56 -1.95 16.50
N ASP A 228 -4.51 -1.44 17.27
CA ASP A 228 -5.54 -2.27 17.91
C ASP A 228 -6.42 -2.99 16.89
N HIS A 229 -6.73 -2.35 15.77
CA HIS A 229 -7.50 -2.94 14.68
C HIS A 229 -6.64 -3.94 13.87
N ALA A 230 -5.37 -3.63 13.63
CA ALA A 230 -4.44 -4.54 12.98
C ALA A 230 -4.25 -5.84 13.79
N ARG A 231 -4.27 -5.78 15.13
CA ARG A 231 -4.25 -6.97 16.00
C ARG A 231 -5.50 -7.84 15.85
N ILE A 232 -6.67 -7.25 15.54
CA ILE A 232 -7.90 -8.03 15.25
C ILE A 232 -7.71 -8.86 14.00
N ALA A 233 -7.15 -8.27 12.93
CA ALA A 233 -6.85 -8.99 11.69
C ALA A 233 -5.78 -10.08 11.92
N ALA A 234 -4.72 -9.78 12.66
CA ALA A 234 -3.67 -10.74 13.00
C ALA A 234 -4.22 -11.96 13.77
N ALA A 235 -5.19 -11.75 14.63
CA ALA A 235 -5.84 -12.85 15.36
C ALA A 235 -6.79 -13.68 14.47
N ALA A 236 -7.31 -13.10 13.37
CA ALA A 236 -8.24 -13.75 12.46
C ALA A 236 -7.55 -14.49 11.31
N ILE A 237 -6.33 -14.12 10.94
CA ILE A 237 -5.54 -14.79 9.88
C ILE A 237 -4.76 -15.96 10.51
N PRO A 238 -4.94 -17.21 10.05
CA PRO A 238 -4.26 -18.37 10.62
C PRO A 238 -2.72 -18.23 10.57
N GLY A 239 -2.07 -18.24 11.72
CA GLY A 239 -0.61 -18.21 11.82
C GLY A 239 0.05 -16.86 11.44
N ALA A 240 -0.71 -15.78 11.35
CA ALA A 240 -0.13 -14.48 11.06
C ALA A 240 0.87 -14.03 12.13
N ALA A 241 2.00 -13.49 11.68
CA ALA A 241 2.92 -12.73 12.52
C ALA A 241 2.44 -11.27 12.60
N TYR A 242 2.76 -10.61 13.72
CA TYR A 242 2.42 -9.20 13.95
C TYR A 242 3.64 -8.46 14.48
N VAL A 243 3.91 -7.29 13.91
CA VAL A 243 4.93 -6.36 14.36
C VAL A 243 4.31 -4.96 14.44
N GLU A 244 4.56 -4.27 15.54
CA GLU A 244 4.22 -2.86 15.71
C GLU A 244 5.50 -2.03 15.80
N ILE A 245 5.61 -1.02 14.96
CA ILE A 245 6.75 -0.12 14.93
C ILE A 245 6.36 1.17 15.65
N ALA A 246 7.15 1.51 16.67
CA ALA A 246 6.91 2.66 17.53
C ALA A 246 7.34 3.97 16.87
N GLY A 247 6.71 5.07 17.28
CA GLY A 247 7.12 6.43 16.95
C GLY A 247 6.85 6.86 15.50
N CYS A 248 6.04 6.13 14.76
CA CYS A 248 5.68 6.49 13.40
C CYS A 248 4.16 6.40 13.13
N THR A 249 3.75 7.06 12.07
CA THR A 249 2.36 7.18 11.62
C THR A 249 2.09 6.24 10.45
N HIS A 250 1.03 6.50 9.70
CA HIS A 250 0.72 5.76 8.47
C HIS A 250 1.89 5.69 7.47
N LEU A 251 2.78 6.68 7.48
CA LEU A 251 3.95 6.77 6.60
C LEU A 251 5.19 6.02 7.14
N GLY A 252 5.01 5.04 8.02
CA GLY A 252 6.09 4.25 8.62
C GLY A 252 7.18 3.76 7.64
N PRO A 253 6.89 3.34 6.40
CA PRO A 253 7.93 2.98 5.43
C PRO A 253 8.89 4.11 5.09
N PHE A 254 8.49 5.37 5.25
CA PHE A 254 9.29 6.57 5.01
C PHE A 254 9.91 7.12 6.31
N GLU A 255 9.19 7.03 7.42
CA GLU A 255 9.65 7.54 8.72
C GLU A 255 10.67 6.61 9.39
N GLN A 256 10.48 5.29 9.25
CA GLN A 256 11.30 4.24 9.88
C GLN A 256 11.67 3.14 8.86
N PRO A 257 12.26 3.48 7.69
CA PRO A 257 12.50 2.52 6.61
C PRO A 257 13.35 1.32 7.05
N GLY A 258 14.34 1.54 7.93
CA GLY A 258 15.19 0.47 8.46
C GLY A 258 14.40 -0.55 9.26
N GLN A 259 13.55 -0.10 10.19
CA GLN A 259 12.75 -1.02 11.02
C GLN A 259 11.71 -1.78 10.19
N VAL A 260 11.11 -1.13 9.18
CA VAL A 260 10.18 -1.81 8.27
C VAL A 260 10.91 -2.85 7.43
N ALA A 261 12.06 -2.50 6.83
CA ALA A 261 12.85 -3.44 6.03
C ALA A 261 13.33 -4.63 6.86
N ASP A 262 13.81 -4.41 8.09
CA ASP A 262 14.21 -5.47 9.02
C ASP A 262 13.06 -6.42 9.33
N ALA A 263 11.86 -5.89 9.64
CA ALA A 263 10.68 -6.70 9.90
C ALA A 263 10.30 -7.58 8.69
N LEU A 264 10.38 -7.03 7.47
CA LEU A 264 10.10 -7.75 6.23
C LEU A 264 11.15 -8.83 5.98
N THR A 265 12.43 -8.49 6.04
CA THR A 265 13.53 -9.41 5.75
C THR A 265 13.61 -10.54 6.77
N ASP A 266 13.43 -10.25 8.05
CA ASP A 266 13.36 -11.24 9.12
C ASP A 266 12.19 -12.23 8.93
N PHE A 267 11.04 -11.73 8.50
CA PHE A 267 9.89 -12.58 8.22
C PHE A 267 10.10 -13.42 6.97
N PHE A 268 10.52 -12.82 5.87
CA PHE A 268 10.69 -13.49 4.59
C PHE A 268 11.83 -14.50 4.56
N ALA A 269 12.85 -14.31 5.40
CA ALA A 269 13.94 -15.29 5.54
C ALA A 269 13.48 -16.64 6.12
N ARG A 270 12.31 -16.67 6.79
CA ARG A 270 11.71 -17.89 7.37
C ARG A 270 10.68 -18.56 6.47
N HIS A 271 10.29 -17.87 5.39
CA HIS A 271 9.24 -18.26 4.47
C HIS A 271 9.65 -18.04 3.01
#